data_67415b268aec73232979502d27f97cda
#
_entry.id   67415b268aec73232979502d27f97cda
#
_cell.length_a   1.000
_cell.length_b   1.000
_cell.length_c   1.000
_cell.angle_alpha   90.00
_cell.angle_beta   90.00
_cell.angle_gamma   90.00
#
_symmetry.space_group_name_H-M   'P 1'
#
loop_
_entity.id
_entity.type
_entity.pdbx_description
1 polymer ?
#
loop_
_entity_poly.entity_id
_entity_poly.type
_entity_poly.pdbx_seq_one_letter_code
_entity_poly.pdbx_strand_id
1 'polypeptide(L)'
;MNEKTDFNSSVVVVQPIDKGMVDMLNAQDDLYHVNLQGLDKGETVNSLTMIDVISRALNPYTQNNEFMKLAEQPEMRFVISNTTEAGIAFDPSCKLADAPASSYPGKLTQLLYHRFKTFNGDKSKGLIIFPCELIFLNGHKLKETIYQYIELWQLGDEFKTWFEEACGVYATLVDRIVPGFPRKDIAAIKEKLQYDDNLVVQAEIFHLWVIEAPQEIAKEFPADKAGLNVLFVPSEAPYHERKVTLLNGPHTVLSPVAYLSGVNIVRDACQHPVIGQYINKVMFNELMETLNLPKDELKKFAEDVLERFNNPFVDHAVTSIMLNSFPKYETRDLPGLKTYLQRKGELPKGLVLGLAAI
;
A
#
# COMPACT_ATOMS: atom_id res chain seq x y z
N MET A 1 3.51 11.76 -12.11
CA MET A 1 4.54 12.77 -11.81
C MET A 1 5.10 13.41 -13.08
N ASN A 2 5.57 12.66 -14.05
CA ASN A 2 6.20 13.18 -15.29
C ASN A 2 5.36 14.25 -16.01
N GLU A 3 4.05 14.10 -16.10
CA GLU A 3 3.16 15.03 -16.77
C GLU A 3 2.94 16.36 -16.02
N LYS A 4 3.18 16.39 -14.72
CA LYS A 4 2.80 17.52 -13.84
C LYS A 4 3.98 18.13 -13.09
N THR A 5 5.15 17.53 -13.20
CA THR A 5 6.39 17.98 -12.54
C THR A 5 7.57 17.70 -13.47
N ASP A 6 8.74 18.25 -13.14
CA ASP A 6 10.00 17.99 -13.88
C ASP A 6 10.69 16.68 -13.46
N PHE A 7 9.93 15.71 -12.92
CA PHE A 7 10.49 14.46 -12.42
C PHE A 7 11.17 13.62 -13.51
N ASN A 8 10.58 13.55 -14.69
CA ASN A 8 11.13 13.00 -15.95
C ASN A 8 11.84 11.64 -15.76
N SER A 9 11.13 10.65 -15.22
CA SER A 9 11.67 9.32 -14.90
C SER A 9 10.87 8.21 -15.58
N SER A 10 11.46 7.04 -15.70
CA SER A 10 10.81 5.79 -16.11
C SER A 10 10.90 4.72 -15.02
N VAL A 11 10.13 3.66 -15.16
CA VAL A 11 10.07 2.55 -14.22
C VAL A 11 10.63 1.30 -14.86
N VAL A 12 11.48 0.57 -14.12
CA VAL A 12 11.82 -0.82 -14.44
C VAL A 12 11.07 -1.71 -13.45
N VAL A 13 10.21 -2.58 -13.97
CA VAL A 13 9.50 -3.56 -13.15
C VAL A 13 10.41 -4.77 -12.93
N VAL A 14 10.55 -5.18 -11.66
CA VAL A 14 11.33 -6.38 -11.30
C VAL A 14 10.41 -7.32 -10.53
N GLN A 15 10.21 -8.52 -11.05
CA GLN A 15 9.35 -9.50 -10.39
C GLN A 15 10.06 -10.11 -9.17
N PRO A 16 9.40 -10.14 -7.98
CA PRO A 16 10.07 -10.53 -6.74
C PRO A 16 10.19 -12.04 -6.54
N ILE A 17 9.38 -12.84 -7.25
CA ILE A 17 9.32 -14.29 -7.16
C ILE A 17 9.43 -14.92 -8.56
N ASP A 18 9.72 -16.21 -8.63
CA ASP A 18 9.92 -16.93 -9.90
C ASP A 18 8.69 -16.88 -10.84
N LYS A 19 7.49 -16.96 -10.27
CA LYS A 19 6.24 -16.82 -11.03
C LYS A 19 5.66 -15.44 -10.90
N GLY A 20 5.50 -14.73 -12.03
CA GLY A 20 4.96 -13.37 -12.04
C GLY A 20 4.40 -12.99 -13.41
N MET A 21 4.26 -11.69 -13.64
CA MET A 21 3.58 -11.15 -14.82
C MET A 21 4.55 -10.52 -15.85
N VAL A 22 5.86 -10.64 -15.63
CA VAL A 22 6.87 -10.00 -16.49
C VAL A 22 6.75 -10.44 -17.95
N ASP A 23 6.52 -11.74 -18.21
CA ASP A 23 6.36 -12.23 -19.58
C ASP A 23 5.11 -11.64 -20.26
N MET A 24 4.03 -11.41 -19.49
CA MET A 24 2.82 -10.76 -20.01
C MET A 24 3.04 -9.26 -20.25
N LEU A 25 3.77 -8.58 -19.39
CA LEU A 25 4.16 -7.18 -19.59
C LEU A 25 5.00 -7.04 -20.86
N ASN A 26 6.06 -7.82 -20.98
CA ASN A 26 6.93 -7.80 -22.17
C ASN A 26 6.17 -8.15 -23.46
N ALA A 27 5.17 -9.03 -23.40
CA ALA A 27 4.34 -9.38 -24.55
C ALA A 27 3.39 -8.25 -25.00
N GLN A 28 3.17 -7.22 -24.16
CA GLN A 28 2.36 -6.03 -24.41
C GLN A 28 3.21 -4.74 -24.49
N ASP A 29 4.51 -4.85 -24.81
CA ASP A 29 5.44 -3.73 -24.86
C ASP A 29 5.45 -2.90 -23.54
N ASP A 30 5.25 -3.58 -22.40
CA ASP A 30 5.16 -3.01 -21.05
C ASP A 30 3.99 -2.01 -20.85
N LEU A 31 3.01 -2.00 -21.76
CA LEU A 31 1.82 -1.16 -21.70
C LEU A 31 0.64 -1.90 -21.05
N TYR A 32 -0.15 -1.22 -20.26
CA TYR A 32 -1.42 -1.75 -19.73
C TYR A 32 -2.35 -0.61 -19.29
N HIS A 33 -3.62 -0.96 -19.06
CA HIS A 33 -4.60 0.02 -18.60
C HIS A 33 -4.94 -0.15 -17.13
N VAL A 34 -5.10 1.00 -16.45
CA VAL A 34 -5.73 1.08 -15.14
C VAL A 34 -7.15 1.64 -15.31
N ASN A 35 -8.13 0.85 -14.87
CA ASN A 35 -9.53 1.23 -14.84
C ASN A 35 -9.88 1.73 -13.43
N LEU A 36 -10.01 3.07 -13.28
CA LEU A 36 -10.38 3.69 -12.01
C LEU A 36 -11.88 3.84 -11.91
N GLN A 37 -12.47 3.25 -10.88
CA GLN A 37 -13.91 3.24 -10.65
C GLN A 37 -14.27 3.62 -9.21
N GLY A 38 -15.26 4.47 -9.04
CA GLY A 38 -15.74 4.84 -7.72
C GLY A 38 -16.57 6.11 -7.71
N LEU A 39 -16.67 6.70 -6.54
CA LEU A 39 -17.25 8.02 -6.33
C LEU A 39 -16.13 9.04 -6.08
N ASP A 40 -16.27 10.22 -6.64
CA ASP A 40 -15.48 11.41 -6.31
C ASP A 40 -16.44 12.57 -6.07
N LYS A 41 -16.56 13.00 -4.82
CA LYS A 41 -17.50 14.04 -4.38
C LYS A 41 -18.96 13.75 -4.76
N GLY A 42 -19.35 12.48 -4.64
CA GLY A 42 -20.69 12.00 -4.96
C GLY A 42 -20.95 11.71 -6.45
N GLU A 43 -20.02 12.08 -7.33
CA GLU A 43 -20.14 11.80 -8.77
C GLU A 43 -19.50 10.45 -9.12
N THR A 44 -20.18 9.67 -9.96
CA THR A 44 -19.65 8.39 -10.42
C THR A 44 -18.54 8.59 -11.45
N VAL A 45 -17.37 8.05 -11.17
CA VAL A 45 -16.21 8.08 -12.08
C VAL A 45 -15.90 6.66 -12.55
N ASN A 46 -15.66 6.54 -13.85
CA ASN A 46 -15.18 5.33 -14.51
C ASN A 46 -14.21 5.75 -15.62
N SER A 47 -12.93 5.76 -15.32
CA SER A 47 -11.88 6.22 -16.23
C SER A 47 -10.89 5.10 -16.53
N LEU A 48 -10.49 5.01 -17.80
CA LEU A 48 -9.53 4.04 -18.30
C LEU A 48 -8.29 4.82 -18.78
N THR A 49 -7.16 4.59 -18.13
CA THR A 49 -5.89 5.30 -18.41
C THR A 49 -4.82 4.29 -18.77
N MET A 50 -4.12 4.52 -19.88
CA MET A 50 -2.97 3.71 -20.27
C MET A 50 -1.75 4.09 -19.41
N ILE A 51 -1.03 3.09 -18.93
CA ILE A 51 0.25 3.22 -18.25
C ILE A 51 1.35 2.94 -19.26
N ASP A 52 2.19 3.93 -19.50
CA ASP A 52 3.26 3.94 -20.50
C ASP A 52 4.63 4.33 -19.92
N VAL A 53 4.73 4.38 -18.59
CA VAL A 53 5.94 4.81 -17.88
C VAL A 53 6.94 3.68 -17.67
N ILE A 54 6.53 2.42 -17.89
CA ILE A 54 7.39 1.25 -17.75
C ILE A 54 8.30 1.17 -18.98
N SER A 55 9.61 1.17 -18.77
CA SER A 55 10.59 1.06 -19.84
C SER A 55 11.00 -0.38 -20.15
N ARG A 56 10.88 -1.27 -19.17
CA ARG A 56 11.10 -2.71 -19.29
C ARG A 56 10.67 -3.44 -18.03
N ALA A 57 10.43 -4.75 -18.17
CA ALA A 57 10.13 -5.65 -17.06
C ALA A 57 11.15 -6.82 -17.04
N LEU A 58 11.65 -7.17 -15.85
CA LEU A 58 12.72 -8.16 -15.65
C LEU A 58 12.28 -9.28 -14.70
N ASN A 59 12.58 -10.51 -15.08
CA ASN A 59 12.54 -11.66 -14.19
C ASN A 59 13.96 -12.00 -13.71
N PRO A 60 14.34 -11.72 -12.46
CA PRO A 60 15.68 -12.00 -11.96
C PRO A 60 16.09 -13.47 -12.01
N TYR A 61 15.13 -14.40 -12.02
CA TYR A 61 15.42 -15.84 -12.06
C TYR A 61 15.92 -16.31 -13.42
N THR A 62 15.57 -15.61 -14.48
CA THR A 62 16.06 -15.88 -15.85
C THR A 62 16.98 -14.81 -16.39
N GLN A 63 16.98 -13.61 -15.80
CA GLN A 63 17.68 -12.43 -16.26
C GLN A 63 18.49 -11.77 -15.12
N ASN A 64 19.15 -12.59 -14.27
CA ASN A 64 19.85 -12.06 -13.09
C ASN A 64 20.93 -11.03 -13.45
N ASN A 65 21.65 -11.22 -14.54
CA ASN A 65 22.67 -10.26 -14.98
C ASN A 65 22.04 -8.90 -15.32
N GLU A 66 20.91 -8.88 -16.01
CA GLU A 66 20.20 -7.64 -16.35
C GLU A 66 19.62 -6.96 -15.10
N PHE A 67 19.13 -7.74 -14.14
CA PHE A 67 18.70 -7.23 -12.83
C PHE A 67 19.89 -6.57 -12.09
N MET A 68 21.05 -7.22 -12.04
CA MET A 68 22.22 -6.66 -11.35
C MET A 68 22.77 -5.41 -12.04
N LYS A 69 22.67 -5.31 -13.38
CA LYS A 69 23.03 -4.08 -14.13
C LYS A 69 22.19 -2.85 -13.75
N LEU A 70 21.02 -3.01 -13.11
CA LEU A 70 20.28 -1.86 -12.57
C LEU A 70 21.11 -1.13 -11.51
N ALA A 71 21.86 -1.87 -10.70
CA ALA A 71 22.75 -1.28 -9.70
C ALA A 71 23.89 -0.43 -10.29
N GLU A 72 24.22 -0.64 -11.56
CA GLU A 72 25.30 0.09 -12.29
C GLU A 72 24.79 1.40 -12.93
N GLN A 73 23.46 1.63 -12.93
CA GLN A 73 22.88 2.85 -13.52
C GLN A 73 23.04 4.03 -12.55
N PRO A 74 23.83 5.07 -12.91
CA PRO A 74 24.08 6.18 -12.01
C PRO A 74 22.84 7.01 -11.70
N GLU A 75 21.81 6.99 -12.58
CA GLU A 75 20.54 7.70 -12.46
C GLU A 75 19.52 6.96 -11.60
N MET A 76 19.73 5.65 -11.33
CA MET A 76 18.85 4.91 -10.44
C MET A 76 18.88 5.53 -9.04
N ARG A 77 17.71 5.98 -8.57
CA ARG A 77 17.61 6.67 -7.28
C ARG A 77 16.56 6.04 -6.35
N PHE A 78 15.49 5.48 -6.90
CA PHE A 78 14.37 5.00 -6.13
C PHE A 78 14.17 3.49 -6.29
N VAL A 79 13.80 2.83 -5.19
CA VAL A 79 13.30 1.47 -5.16
C VAL A 79 11.96 1.47 -4.44
N ILE A 80 10.92 0.97 -5.10
CA ILE A 80 9.59 0.83 -4.52
C ILE A 80 9.26 -0.66 -4.53
N SER A 81 8.81 -1.19 -3.40
CA SER A 81 8.39 -2.59 -3.30
C SER A 81 6.97 -2.72 -2.77
N ASN A 82 6.27 -3.72 -3.26
CA ASN A 82 4.96 -4.12 -2.76
C ASN A 82 4.80 -5.62 -3.00
N THR A 83 5.49 -6.41 -2.21
CA THR A 83 5.51 -7.87 -2.32
C THR A 83 4.30 -8.49 -1.62
N THR A 84 4.44 -8.92 -0.37
CA THR A 84 3.33 -9.39 0.49
C THR A 84 3.67 -9.10 1.95
N GLU A 85 2.73 -9.34 2.89
CA GLU A 85 3.02 -9.28 4.33
C GLU A 85 4.16 -10.22 4.75
N ALA A 86 4.36 -11.34 4.01
CA ALA A 86 5.48 -12.26 4.22
C ALA A 86 6.72 -11.92 3.39
N GLY A 87 6.66 -10.89 2.53
CA GLY A 87 7.74 -10.58 1.58
C GLY A 87 8.99 -9.96 2.22
N ILE A 88 8.83 -9.25 3.34
CA ILE A 88 9.96 -8.72 4.12
C ILE A 88 10.32 -9.74 5.20
N ALA A 89 10.98 -10.82 4.80
CA ALA A 89 11.44 -11.87 5.69
C ALA A 89 12.93 -12.17 5.49
N PHE A 90 13.61 -12.46 6.60
CA PHE A 90 14.98 -12.95 6.56
C PHE A 90 14.99 -14.46 6.27
N ASP A 91 15.73 -14.86 5.24
CA ASP A 91 15.98 -16.25 4.91
C ASP A 91 17.48 -16.54 5.07
N PRO A 92 17.89 -17.23 6.15
CA PRO A 92 19.29 -17.52 6.43
C PRO A 92 19.92 -18.50 5.44
N SER A 93 19.13 -19.16 4.60
CA SER A 93 19.65 -20.06 3.55
C SER A 93 20.14 -19.32 2.30
N CYS A 94 19.77 -18.06 2.11
CA CYS A 94 20.24 -17.22 1.00
C CYS A 94 21.74 -17.00 1.08
N LYS A 95 22.40 -17.12 -0.07
CA LYS A 95 23.84 -16.86 -0.22
C LYS A 95 24.07 -15.63 -1.07
N LEU A 96 25.16 -14.90 -0.79
CA LEU A 96 25.54 -13.74 -1.61
C LEU A 96 25.75 -14.13 -3.10
N ALA A 97 26.19 -15.37 -3.35
CA ALA A 97 26.44 -15.87 -4.71
C ALA A 97 25.20 -16.44 -5.42
N ASP A 98 24.03 -16.48 -4.77
CA ASP A 98 22.80 -16.92 -5.43
C ASP A 98 22.44 -15.95 -6.57
N ALA A 99 21.85 -16.47 -7.64
CA ALA A 99 21.55 -15.70 -8.83
C ALA A 99 20.10 -15.92 -9.30
N PRO A 100 19.11 -15.25 -8.64
CA PRO A 100 19.20 -14.31 -7.51
C PRO A 100 19.03 -14.99 -6.14
N ALA A 101 19.21 -14.26 -5.05
CA ALA A 101 18.77 -14.68 -3.72
C ALA A 101 17.25 -14.99 -3.71
N SER A 102 16.79 -15.98 -2.91
CA SER A 102 15.38 -16.40 -2.91
C SER A 102 14.46 -15.31 -2.35
N SER A 103 14.86 -14.62 -1.29
CA SER A 103 14.04 -13.58 -0.65
C SER A 103 14.17 -12.22 -1.34
N TYR A 104 13.11 -11.39 -1.24
CA TYR A 104 13.17 -10.00 -1.73
C TYR A 104 14.25 -9.16 -1.02
N PRO A 105 14.34 -9.13 0.33
CA PRO A 105 15.38 -8.37 1.00
C PRO A 105 16.80 -8.86 0.66
N GLY A 106 16.98 -10.15 0.40
CA GLY A 106 18.24 -10.71 -0.07
C GLY A 106 18.62 -10.17 -1.44
N LYS A 107 17.69 -10.19 -2.42
CA LYS A 107 17.90 -9.59 -3.76
C LYS A 107 18.26 -8.11 -3.66
N LEU A 108 17.55 -7.37 -2.81
CA LEU A 108 17.80 -5.95 -2.60
C LEU A 108 19.19 -5.72 -1.99
N THR A 109 19.60 -6.54 -1.02
CA THR A 109 20.93 -6.44 -0.41
C THR A 109 22.03 -6.76 -1.42
N GLN A 110 21.83 -7.78 -2.28
CA GLN A 110 22.76 -8.05 -3.40
C GLN A 110 22.90 -6.85 -4.32
N LEU A 111 21.80 -6.23 -4.72
CA LEU A 111 21.77 -5.04 -5.58
C LEU A 111 22.47 -3.84 -4.93
N LEU A 112 22.21 -3.57 -3.65
CA LEU A 112 22.85 -2.50 -2.89
C LEU A 112 24.36 -2.72 -2.77
N TYR A 113 24.79 -3.94 -2.48
CA TYR A 113 26.20 -4.27 -2.36
C TYR A 113 26.94 -4.18 -3.70
N HIS A 114 26.29 -4.63 -4.79
CA HIS A 114 26.84 -4.46 -6.14
C HIS A 114 27.01 -2.98 -6.50
N ARG A 115 25.99 -2.17 -6.17
CA ARG A 115 26.03 -0.71 -6.39
C ARG A 115 27.16 -0.04 -5.59
N PHE A 116 27.31 -0.38 -4.32
CA PHE A 116 28.42 0.10 -3.49
C PHE A 116 29.78 -0.17 -4.13
N LYS A 117 29.99 -1.38 -4.63
CA LYS A 117 31.23 -1.77 -5.30
C LYS A 117 31.41 -1.03 -6.63
N THR A 118 30.38 -0.93 -7.44
CA THR A 118 30.43 -0.27 -8.76
C THR A 118 30.84 1.20 -8.64
N PHE A 119 30.34 1.88 -7.63
CA PHE A 119 30.63 3.31 -7.42
C PHE A 119 31.66 3.57 -6.32
N ASN A 120 32.41 2.57 -5.88
CA ASN A 120 33.46 2.68 -4.88
C ASN A 120 33.03 3.40 -3.60
N GLY A 121 31.80 3.14 -3.12
CA GLY A 121 31.27 3.76 -1.92
C GLY A 121 30.87 5.23 -2.05
N ASP A 122 30.70 5.74 -3.26
CA ASP A 122 30.22 7.12 -3.47
C ASP A 122 28.83 7.30 -2.84
N LYS A 123 28.74 8.16 -1.82
CA LYS A 123 27.50 8.43 -1.08
C LYS A 123 26.41 9.07 -1.93
N SER A 124 26.78 9.80 -3.00
CA SER A 124 25.81 10.39 -3.93
C SER A 124 25.03 9.34 -4.72
N LYS A 125 25.48 8.09 -4.70
CA LYS A 125 24.87 6.95 -5.41
C LYS A 125 24.02 6.08 -4.50
N GLY A 126 23.74 6.49 -3.26
CA GLY A 126 22.78 5.86 -2.39
C GLY A 126 21.37 5.85 -2.96
N LEU A 127 20.53 4.91 -2.51
CA LEU A 127 19.14 4.75 -2.97
C LEU A 127 18.14 5.15 -1.90
N ILE A 128 16.99 5.64 -2.36
CA ILE A 128 15.80 5.87 -1.54
C ILE A 128 14.86 4.69 -1.77
N ILE A 129 14.45 4.04 -0.69
CA ILE A 129 13.70 2.79 -0.71
C ILE A 129 12.37 3.00 0.02
N PHE A 130 11.26 2.76 -0.68
CA PHE A 130 9.89 2.87 -0.20
C PHE A 130 9.20 1.50 -0.22
N PRO A 131 9.27 0.70 0.84
CA PRO A 131 8.45 -0.52 0.94
C PRO A 131 6.98 -0.14 1.13
N CYS A 132 6.09 -0.78 0.37
CA CYS A 132 4.64 -0.61 0.42
C CYS A 132 3.92 -1.87 0.90
N GLU A 133 4.63 -2.82 1.47
CA GLU A 133 4.09 -4.04 2.07
C GLU A 133 3.19 -3.70 3.26
N LEU A 134 2.11 -4.46 3.45
CA LEU A 134 1.13 -4.26 4.53
C LEU A 134 1.67 -4.71 5.89
N ILE A 135 2.81 -4.17 6.27
CA ILE A 135 3.52 -4.40 7.53
C ILE A 135 3.65 -3.05 8.23
N PHE A 136 3.24 -2.97 9.49
CA PHE A 136 3.45 -1.74 10.27
C PHE A 136 4.96 -1.44 10.39
N LEU A 137 5.34 -0.19 10.10
CA LEU A 137 6.75 0.26 10.04
C LEU A 137 7.60 -0.61 9.09
N ASN A 138 7.07 -0.92 7.91
CA ASN A 138 7.69 -1.78 6.90
C ASN A 138 9.13 -1.36 6.54
N GLY A 139 9.43 -0.05 6.49
CA GLY A 139 10.77 0.47 6.24
C GLY A 139 11.77 0.08 7.34
N HIS A 140 11.36 0.14 8.61
CA HIS A 140 12.19 -0.29 9.73
C HIS A 140 12.47 -1.79 9.65
N LYS A 141 11.43 -2.59 9.37
CA LYS A 141 11.56 -4.05 9.21
C LYS A 141 12.47 -4.42 8.04
N LEU A 142 12.34 -3.75 6.91
CA LEU A 142 13.20 -3.97 5.74
C LEU A 142 14.66 -3.61 6.06
N LYS A 143 14.89 -2.46 6.70
CA LYS A 143 16.24 -2.01 7.11
C LYS A 143 16.90 -3.02 8.07
N GLU A 144 16.16 -3.49 9.07
CA GLU A 144 16.62 -4.54 9.99
C GLU A 144 16.99 -5.83 9.22
N THR A 145 16.16 -6.25 8.26
CA THR A 145 16.42 -7.46 7.47
C THR A 145 17.64 -7.30 6.57
N ILE A 146 17.90 -6.11 6.00
CA ILE A 146 19.11 -5.83 5.25
C ILE A 146 20.34 -5.94 6.16
N TYR A 147 20.31 -5.43 7.40
CA TYR A 147 21.40 -5.62 8.35
C TYR A 147 21.69 -7.08 8.65
N GLN A 148 20.65 -7.91 8.77
CA GLN A 148 20.83 -9.35 8.95
C GLN A 148 21.59 -9.99 7.77
N TYR A 149 21.35 -9.56 6.52
CA TYR A 149 22.11 -10.01 5.36
C TYR A 149 23.53 -9.43 5.31
N ILE A 150 23.75 -8.19 5.73
CA ILE A 150 25.10 -7.60 5.85
C ILE A 150 25.95 -8.46 6.79
N GLU A 151 25.40 -8.86 7.91
CA GLU A 151 26.06 -9.72 8.91
C GLU A 151 26.27 -11.15 8.36
N LEU A 152 25.18 -11.78 7.84
CA LEU A 152 25.23 -13.14 7.30
C LEU A 152 26.29 -13.31 6.19
N TRP A 153 26.36 -12.34 5.30
CA TRP A 153 27.27 -12.39 4.15
C TRP A 153 28.60 -11.71 4.40
N GLN A 154 28.86 -11.20 5.61
CA GLN A 154 30.10 -10.53 6.03
C GLN A 154 30.53 -9.43 5.04
N LEU A 155 29.60 -8.54 4.67
CA LEU A 155 29.81 -7.52 3.64
C LEU A 155 30.76 -6.39 4.04
N GLY A 156 31.16 -6.33 5.32
CA GLY A 156 32.13 -5.40 5.87
C GLY A 156 31.55 -4.07 6.35
N ASP A 157 32.32 -3.39 7.23
CA ASP A 157 31.89 -2.16 7.87
C ASP A 157 31.79 -0.97 6.90
N GLU A 158 32.60 -0.96 5.83
CA GLU A 158 32.55 0.10 4.82
C GLU A 158 31.20 0.12 4.08
N PHE A 159 30.69 -1.07 3.69
CA PHE A 159 29.38 -1.17 3.06
C PHE A 159 28.26 -0.82 4.06
N LYS A 160 28.36 -1.29 5.30
CA LYS A 160 27.41 -0.97 6.35
C LYS A 160 27.30 0.53 6.57
N THR A 161 28.44 1.21 6.69
CA THR A 161 28.49 2.66 6.86
C THR A 161 27.91 3.39 5.63
N TRP A 162 28.26 2.94 4.42
CA TRP A 162 27.68 3.51 3.20
C TRP A 162 26.17 3.34 3.15
N PHE A 163 25.65 2.15 3.50
CA PHE A 163 24.22 1.92 3.55
C PHE A 163 23.52 2.82 4.56
N GLU A 164 24.09 3.03 5.74
CA GLU A 164 23.54 3.90 6.79
C GLU A 164 23.51 5.38 6.40
N GLU A 165 24.55 5.87 5.73
CA GLU A 165 24.74 7.29 5.45
C GLU A 165 24.22 7.72 4.07
N ALA A 166 24.21 6.84 3.11
CA ALA A 166 23.87 7.16 1.72
C ALA A 166 22.45 6.69 1.32
N CYS A 167 21.92 5.62 1.93
CA CYS A 167 20.62 5.07 1.59
C CYS A 167 19.55 5.48 2.58
N GLY A 168 18.35 5.81 2.07
CA GLY A 168 17.15 6.04 2.86
C GLY A 168 16.19 4.85 2.74
N VAL A 169 15.81 4.22 3.85
CA VAL A 169 14.75 3.20 3.88
C VAL A 169 13.62 3.75 4.75
N TYR A 170 12.53 4.16 4.10
CA TYR A 170 11.46 4.92 4.75
C TYR A 170 10.20 4.08 4.89
N ALA A 171 9.62 4.06 6.09
CA ALA A 171 8.36 3.38 6.32
C ALA A 171 7.23 4.06 5.53
N THR A 172 6.31 3.26 5.00
CA THR A 172 5.17 3.78 4.25
C THR A 172 3.88 3.08 4.60
N LEU A 173 2.78 3.82 4.49
CA LEU A 173 1.43 3.31 4.58
C LEU A 173 0.72 3.55 3.25
N VAL A 174 0.21 2.51 2.62
CA VAL A 174 -0.59 2.60 1.40
C VAL A 174 -2.04 2.23 1.68
N ASP A 175 -2.96 2.92 1.01
CA ASP A 175 -4.39 2.63 1.09
C ASP A 175 -5.05 2.87 -0.27
N ARG A 176 -5.39 1.79 -0.96
CA ARG A 176 -6.20 1.75 -2.18
C ARG A 176 -6.74 0.35 -2.36
N ILE A 177 -8.02 0.21 -2.64
CA ILE A 177 -8.62 -1.07 -3.00
C ILE A 177 -8.32 -1.35 -4.48
N VAL A 178 -7.60 -2.45 -4.75
CA VAL A 178 -7.24 -2.91 -6.09
C VAL A 178 -7.70 -4.35 -6.26
N PRO A 179 -8.93 -4.58 -6.78
CA PRO A 179 -9.42 -5.93 -7.05
C PRO A 179 -8.60 -6.70 -8.09
N GLY A 180 -7.79 -6.00 -8.88
CA GLY A 180 -6.94 -6.58 -9.91
C GLY A 180 -7.66 -6.70 -11.26
N PHE A 181 -7.46 -7.82 -11.98
CA PHE A 181 -7.99 -8.01 -13.32
C PHE A 181 -9.52 -8.09 -13.33
N PRO A 182 -10.23 -7.24 -14.11
CA PRO A 182 -11.69 -7.10 -14.09
C PRO A 182 -12.40 -8.20 -14.90
N ARG A 183 -12.40 -9.43 -14.40
CA ARG A 183 -12.93 -10.61 -15.12
C ARG A 183 -14.37 -10.47 -15.61
N LYS A 184 -15.20 -9.73 -14.86
CA LYS A 184 -16.61 -9.50 -15.22
C LYS A 184 -16.78 -8.47 -16.33
N ASP A 185 -15.92 -7.44 -16.34
CA ASP A 185 -16.05 -6.26 -17.20
C ASP A 185 -15.10 -6.25 -18.38
N ILE A 186 -14.20 -7.25 -18.47
CA ILE A 186 -13.13 -7.26 -19.48
C ILE A 186 -13.64 -7.23 -20.91
N ALA A 187 -14.79 -7.87 -21.19
CA ALA A 187 -15.39 -7.86 -22.53
C ALA A 187 -15.79 -6.43 -22.97
N ALA A 188 -16.43 -5.68 -22.06
CA ALA A 188 -16.82 -4.29 -22.34
C ALA A 188 -15.60 -3.36 -22.44
N ILE A 189 -14.54 -3.62 -21.64
CA ILE A 189 -13.29 -2.87 -21.73
C ILE A 189 -12.60 -3.11 -23.07
N LYS A 190 -12.51 -4.36 -23.53
CA LYS A 190 -11.94 -4.72 -24.83
C LYS A 190 -12.71 -4.08 -25.99
N GLU A 191 -14.05 -4.09 -25.90
CA GLU A 191 -14.88 -3.40 -26.90
C GLU A 191 -14.59 -1.89 -26.95
N LYS A 192 -14.39 -1.26 -25.79
CA LYS A 192 -14.04 0.17 -25.71
C LYS A 192 -12.63 0.46 -26.25
N LEU A 193 -11.67 -0.42 -25.96
CA LEU A 193 -10.27 -0.25 -26.40
C LEU A 193 -10.07 -0.59 -27.86
N GLN A 194 -10.88 -1.50 -28.45
CA GLN A 194 -10.72 -2.06 -29.81
C GLN A 194 -9.46 -2.94 -29.98
N TYR A 195 -8.84 -3.35 -28.87
CA TYR A 195 -7.73 -4.31 -28.81
C TYR A 195 -7.73 -5.06 -27.47
N ASP A 196 -6.90 -6.11 -27.40
CA ASP A 196 -6.76 -6.92 -26.18
C ASP A 196 -5.71 -6.31 -25.24
N ASP A 197 -6.12 -6.08 -24.00
CA ASP A 197 -5.23 -5.84 -22.87
C ASP A 197 -5.48 -6.94 -21.83
N ASN A 198 -4.49 -7.79 -21.62
CA ASN A 198 -4.56 -8.91 -20.68
C ASN A 198 -4.07 -8.55 -19.27
N LEU A 199 -3.67 -7.29 -19.06
CA LEU A 199 -3.11 -6.75 -17.83
C LEU A 199 -3.93 -5.61 -17.25
N VAL A 200 -5.16 -5.38 -17.73
CA VAL A 200 -6.03 -4.34 -17.15
C VAL A 200 -6.14 -4.52 -15.64
N VAL A 201 -5.88 -3.45 -14.91
CA VAL A 201 -6.01 -3.41 -13.45
C VAL A 201 -7.19 -2.54 -13.07
N GLN A 202 -8.17 -3.12 -12.37
CA GLN A 202 -9.24 -2.36 -11.75
C GLN A 202 -8.79 -1.84 -10.40
N ALA A 203 -9.05 -0.55 -10.12
CA ALA A 203 -8.75 0.07 -8.84
C ALA A 203 -9.81 1.11 -8.48
N GLU A 204 -9.98 1.38 -7.19
CA GLU A 204 -10.79 2.52 -6.74
C GLU A 204 -10.10 3.85 -7.03
N ILE A 205 -10.87 4.94 -7.08
CA ILE A 205 -10.35 6.29 -7.28
C ILE A 205 -9.54 6.74 -6.08
N PHE A 206 -10.02 6.46 -4.86
CA PHE A 206 -9.31 6.81 -3.64
C PHE A 206 -7.91 6.19 -3.63
N HIS A 207 -6.95 6.97 -3.23
CA HIS A 207 -5.60 6.49 -2.94
C HIS A 207 -5.00 7.34 -1.82
N LEU A 208 -4.17 6.73 -1.01
CA LEU A 208 -3.37 7.41 0.01
C LEU A 208 -2.02 6.72 0.10
N TRP A 209 -0.96 7.50 0.06
CA TRP A 209 0.39 7.03 0.33
C TRP A 209 1.05 7.94 1.36
N VAL A 210 1.23 7.46 2.58
CA VAL A 210 1.94 8.16 3.64
C VAL A 210 3.37 7.65 3.66
N ILE A 211 4.33 8.55 3.64
CA ILE A 211 5.76 8.26 3.62
C ILE A 211 6.40 8.93 4.85
N GLU A 212 6.92 8.12 5.75
CA GLU A 212 7.66 8.60 6.93
C GLU A 212 9.08 8.99 6.52
N ALA A 213 9.24 10.21 6.04
CA ALA A 213 10.50 10.70 5.51
C ALA A 213 10.70 12.20 5.77
N PRO A 214 11.97 12.68 5.78
CA PRO A 214 12.26 14.12 5.80
C PRO A 214 11.68 14.84 4.56
N GLN A 215 11.33 16.12 4.72
CA GLN A 215 10.74 16.94 3.66
C GLN A 215 11.66 17.13 2.43
N GLU A 216 12.94 16.92 2.60
CA GLU A 216 13.93 16.94 1.52
C GLU A 216 13.63 15.84 0.48
N ILE A 217 13.12 14.69 0.93
CA ILE A 217 12.74 13.57 0.06
C ILE A 217 11.56 13.94 -0.85
N ALA A 218 10.62 14.76 -0.37
CA ALA A 218 9.52 15.27 -1.18
C ALA A 218 9.99 16.16 -2.36
N LYS A 219 11.19 16.77 -2.24
CA LYS A 219 11.77 17.54 -3.36
C LYS A 219 12.34 16.64 -4.44
N GLU A 220 12.91 15.48 -4.05
CA GLU A 220 13.42 14.49 -5.00
C GLU A 220 12.29 13.62 -5.59
N PHE A 221 11.22 13.37 -4.83
CA PHE A 221 10.07 12.56 -5.22
C PHE A 221 8.77 13.38 -5.11
N PRO A 222 8.48 14.29 -6.05
CA PRO A 222 7.43 15.31 -5.94
C PRO A 222 6.01 14.77 -6.22
N ALA A 223 5.65 13.64 -5.61
CA ALA A 223 4.36 12.99 -5.82
C ALA A 223 3.19 13.82 -5.27
N ASP A 224 3.39 14.53 -4.17
CA ASP A 224 2.44 15.49 -3.60
C ASP A 224 2.11 16.63 -4.58
N LYS A 225 3.11 17.14 -5.30
CA LYS A 225 2.94 18.21 -6.31
C LYS A 225 2.29 17.72 -7.59
N ALA A 226 2.31 16.43 -7.85
CA ALA A 226 1.65 15.83 -8.99
C ALA A 226 0.12 15.70 -8.83
N GLY A 227 -0.43 16.18 -7.71
CA GLY A 227 -1.85 16.10 -7.40
C GLY A 227 -2.28 14.69 -6.92
N LEU A 228 -1.31 13.89 -6.48
CA LEU A 228 -1.55 12.60 -5.84
C LEU A 228 -1.74 12.81 -4.33
N ASN A 229 -2.56 11.96 -3.71
CA ASN A 229 -2.74 11.98 -2.26
C ASN A 229 -1.57 11.26 -1.56
N VAL A 230 -0.40 11.92 -1.60
CA VAL A 230 0.85 11.47 -0.99
C VAL A 230 1.26 12.45 0.09
N LEU A 231 1.55 11.93 1.28
CA LEU A 231 1.93 12.73 2.45
C LEU A 231 3.34 12.34 2.89
N PHE A 232 4.21 13.34 3.01
CA PHE A 232 5.51 13.19 3.67
C PHE A 232 5.41 13.67 5.11
N VAL A 233 5.63 12.76 6.06
CA VAL A 233 5.34 12.99 7.48
C VAL A 233 6.52 12.57 8.36
N PRO A 234 6.66 13.14 9.57
CA PRO A 234 7.69 12.72 10.51
C PRO A 234 7.42 11.34 11.14
N SER A 235 6.16 10.87 11.13
CA SER A 235 5.77 9.53 11.59
C SER A 235 4.50 9.06 10.88
N GLU A 236 4.49 7.80 10.41
CA GLU A 236 3.31 7.17 9.81
C GLU A 236 2.32 6.64 10.86
N ALA A 237 2.77 6.43 12.10
CA ALA A 237 1.99 5.77 13.14
C ALA A 237 0.59 6.40 13.38
N PRO A 238 0.42 7.74 13.44
CA PRO A 238 -0.92 8.33 13.60
C PRO A 238 -1.84 8.05 12.41
N TYR A 239 -1.30 7.93 11.20
CA TYR A 239 -2.05 7.64 9.99
C TYR A 239 -2.43 6.16 9.90
N HIS A 240 -1.55 5.28 10.36
CA HIS A 240 -1.84 3.86 10.52
C HIS A 240 -2.99 3.67 11.53
N GLU A 241 -2.88 4.31 12.71
CA GLU A 241 -3.94 4.28 13.72
C GLU A 241 -5.27 4.80 13.15
N ARG A 242 -5.26 5.93 12.44
CA ARG A 242 -6.43 6.49 11.76
C ARG A 242 -7.06 5.49 10.79
N LYS A 243 -6.25 4.83 9.94
CA LYS A 243 -6.73 3.82 8.97
C LYS A 243 -7.37 2.63 9.69
N VAL A 244 -6.69 2.08 10.69
CA VAL A 244 -7.19 0.94 11.45
C VAL A 244 -8.50 1.30 12.15
N THR A 245 -8.57 2.47 12.77
CA THR A 245 -9.72 2.91 13.56
C THR A 245 -10.89 3.37 12.70
N LEU A 246 -10.69 4.18 11.64
CA LEU A 246 -11.78 4.78 10.87
C LEU A 246 -12.15 4.04 9.57
N LEU A 247 -11.32 3.11 9.10
CA LEU A 247 -11.66 2.26 7.95
C LEU A 247 -11.94 0.82 8.38
N ASN A 248 -10.98 0.20 9.08
CA ASN A 248 -11.08 -1.22 9.42
C ASN A 248 -12.03 -1.49 10.58
N GLY A 249 -12.06 -0.62 11.58
CA GLY A 249 -12.97 -0.68 12.74
C GLY A 249 -14.44 -0.66 12.32
N PRO A 250 -14.91 0.38 11.60
CA PRO A 250 -16.28 0.44 11.09
C PRO A 250 -16.72 -0.78 10.30
N HIS A 251 -15.86 -1.31 9.42
CA HIS A 251 -16.12 -2.57 8.71
C HIS A 251 -16.37 -3.73 9.67
N THR A 252 -15.57 -3.82 10.75
CA THR A 252 -15.64 -4.93 11.71
C THR A 252 -16.94 -4.92 12.49
N VAL A 253 -17.43 -3.75 12.91
CA VAL A 253 -18.67 -3.65 13.69
C VAL A 253 -19.93 -3.53 12.82
N LEU A 254 -19.82 -2.97 11.61
CA LEU A 254 -20.92 -2.88 10.65
C LEU A 254 -21.36 -4.26 10.17
N SER A 255 -20.39 -5.11 9.81
CA SER A 255 -20.66 -6.36 9.10
C SER A 255 -21.55 -7.33 9.87
N PRO A 256 -21.32 -7.64 11.16
CA PRO A 256 -22.21 -8.54 11.90
C PRO A 256 -23.60 -7.92 12.14
N VAL A 257 -23.69 -6.60 12.39
CA VAL A 257 -24.97 -5.91 12.54
C VAL A 257 -25.79 -5.96 11.24
N ALA A 258 -25.15 -5.72 10.09
CA ALA A 258 -25.77 -5.81 8.78
C ALA A 258 -26.24 -7.23 8.47
N TYR A 259 -25.38 -8.23 8.70
CA TYR A 259 -25.71 -9.64 8.49
C TYR A 259 -26.91 -10.10 9.29
N LEU A 260 -26.95 -9.81 10.59
CA LEU A 260 -28.08 -10.13 11.48
C LEU A 260 -29.37 -9.39 11.07
N SER A 261 -29.23 -8.27 10.36
CA SER A 261 -30.38 -7.50 9.83
C SER A 261 -30.80 -7.94 8.41
N GLY A 262 -30.15 -8.99 7.85
CA GLY A 262 -30.48 -9.51 6.51
C GLY A 262 -29.85 -8.71 5.36
N VAL A 263 -28.88 -7.83 5.64
CA VAL A 263 -28.17 -7.03 4.63
C VAL A 263 -26.78 -7.65 4.36
N ASN A 264 -26.48 -7.93 3.09
CA ASN A 264 -25.35 -8.76 2.71
C ASN A 264 -24.16 -8.00 2.11
N ILE A 265 -24.31 -6.72 1.78
CA ILE A 265 -23.31 -5.89 1.11
C ILE A 265 -23.10 -4.60 1.91
N VAL A 266 -21.84 -4.17 2.05
CA VAL A 266 -21.47 -2.97 2.81
C VAL A 266 -22.19 -1.73 2.30
N ARG A 267 -22.26 -1.53 0.98
CA ARG A 267 -22.97 -0.40 0.37
C ARG A 267 -24.44 -0.34 0.82
N ASP A 268 -25.13 -1.46 0.72
CA ASP A 268 -26.55 -1.54 1.07
C ASP A 268 -26.76 -1.31 2.57
N ALA A 269 -25.82 -1.75 3.42
CA ALA A 269 -25.83 -1.47 4.84
C ALA A 269 -25.63 0.02 5.14
N CYS A 270 -24.72 0.71 4.45
CA CYS A 270 -24.52 2.15 4.60
C CYS A 270 -25.74 2.98 4.13
N GLN A 271 -26.46 2.50 3.12
CA GLN A 271 -27.67 3.13 2.59
C GLN A 271 -28.94 2.78 3.38
N HIS A 272 -28.88 1.74 4.22
CA HIS A 272 -30.03 1.35 5.05
C HIS A 272 -30.33 2.41 6.11
N PRO A 273 -31.62 2.84 6.29
CA PRO A 273 -31.97 3.98 7.14
C PRO A 273 -31.48 3.88 8.59
N VAL A 274 -31.48 2.68 9.16
CA VAL A 274 -31.09 2.45 10.56
C VAL A 274 -29.60 2.11 10.66
N ILE A 275 -29.08 1.19 9.81
CA ILE A 275 -27.69 0.74 9.85
C ILE A 275 -26.75 1.87 9.40
N GLY A 276 -27.14 2.68 8.40
CA GLY A 276 -26.39 3.86 7.99
C GLY A 276 -26.25 4.89 9.11
N GLN A 277 -27.31 5.14 9.90
CA GLN A 277 -27.20 6.01 11.08
C GLN A 277 -26.31 5.41 12.17
N TYR A 278 -26.39 4.09 12.39
CA TYR A 278 -25.54 3.38 13.33
C TYR A 278 -24.05 3.55 12.98
N ILE A 279 -23.66 3.28 11.74
CA ILE A 279 -22.24 3.37 11.35
C ILE A 279 -21.73 4.82 11.36
N ASN A 280 -22.53 5.80 10.95
CA ASN A 280 -22.19 7.20 11.07
C ASN A 280 -21.91 7.58 12.53
N LYS A 281 -22.77 7.16 13.46
CA LYS A 281 -22.57 7.42 14.89
C LYS A 281 -21.29 6.78 15.41
N VAL A 282 -21.03 5.51 15.06
CA VAL A 282 -19.79 4.81 15.44
C VAL A 282 -18.56 5.56 14.93
N MET A 283 -18.55 5.96 13.67
CA MET A 283 -17.40 6.62 13.07
C MET A 283 -17.15 8.01 13.65
N PHE A 284 -18.16 8.89 13.64
CA PHE A 284 -17.96 10.30 13.96
C PHE A 284 -18.06 10.62 15.47
N ASN A 285 -18.86 9.87 16.23
CA ASN A 285 -19.12 10.20 17.64
C ASN A 285 -18.39 9.27 18.61
N GLU A 286 -17.92 8.10 18.16
CA GLU A 286 -17.22 7.16 19.02
C GLU A 286 -15.76 7.00 18.60
N LEU A 287 -15.46 6.46 17.42
CA LEU A 287 -14.09 6.17 16.98
C LEU A 287 -13.26 7.43 16.73
N MET A 288 -13.79 8.43 16.03
CA MET A 288 -13.07 9.66 15.73
C MET A 288 -12.63 10.40 17.01
N GLU A 289 -13.41 10.31 18.10
CA GLU A 289 -13.10 10.93 19.39
C GLU A 289 -11.94 10.23 20.13
N THR A 290 -11.45 9.10 19.63
CA THR A 290 -10.33 8.35 20.24
C THR A 290 -8.98 8.66 19.64
N LEU A 291 -8.94 9.33 18.47
CA LEU A 291 -7.72 9.65 17.74
C LEU A 291 -7.15 11.02 18.10
N ASN A 292 -5.86 11.22 17.79
CA ASN A 292 -5.10 12.43 18.16
C ASN A 292 -4.73 13.32 16.96
N LEU A 293 -5.13 12.99 15.73
CA LEU A 293 -4.95 13.85 14.57
C LEU A 293 -5.94 15.04 14.58
N PRO A 294 -5.69 16.10 13.79
CA PRO A 294 -6.61 17.22 13.67
C PRO A 294 -8.03 16.78 13.28
N LYS A 295 -9.04 17.34 13.95
CA LYS A 295 -10.44 16.93 13.75
C LYS A 295 -10.93 17.05 12.32
N ASP A 296 -10.52 18.11 11.62
CA ASP A 296 -10.92 18.32 10.22
C ASP A 296 -10.31 17.26 9.30
N GLU A 297 -9.07 16.84 9.58
CA GLU A 297 -8.41 15.76 8.84
C GLU A 297 -9.08 14.42 9.10
N LEU A 298 -9.41 14.12 10.36
CA LEU A 298 -10.12 12.91 10.74
C LEU A 298 -11.51 12.84 10.12
N LYS A 299 -12.23 13.98 10.13
CA LYS A 299 -13.56 14.09 9.55
C LYS A 299 -13.52 13.84 8.05
N LYS A 300 -12.60 14.52 7.35
CA LYS A 300 -12.43 14.32 5.92
C LYS A 300 -12.13 12.85 5.59
N PHE A 301 -11.23 12.21 6.33
CA PHE A 301 -10.91 10.81 6.10
C PHE A 301 -12.11 9.89 6.36
N ALA A 302 -12.92 10.15 7.40
CA ALA A 302 -14.13 9.38 7.68
C ALA A 302 -15.19 9.56 6.57
N GLU A 303 -15.34 10.77 6.03
CA GLU A 303 -16.22 11.05 4.88
C GLU A 303 -15.74 10.31 3.62
N ASP A 304 -14.43 10.34 3.32
CA ASP A 304 -13.83 9.59 2.21
C ASP A 304 -14.06 8.06 2.38
N VAL A 305 -13.97 7.54 3.59
CA VAL A 305 -14.26 6.12 3.88
C VAL A 305 -15.72 5.78 3.63
N LEU A 306 -16.66 6.64 4.04
CA LEU A 306 -18.11 6.41 3.76
C LEU A 306 -18.41 6.47 2.26
N GLU A 307 -17.73 7.34 1.51
CA GLU A 307 -17.85 7.39 0.05
C GLU A 307 -17.35 6.09 -0.57
N ARG A 308 -16.22 5.54 -0.10
CA ARG A 308 -15.68 4.24 -0.53
C ARG A 308 -16.62 3.09 -0.19
N PHE A 309 -17.27 3.10 0.98
CA PHE A 309 -18.29 2.11 1.36
C PHE A 309 -19.50 2.14 0.44
N ASN A 310 -19.83 3.29 -0.10
CA ASN A 310 -20.94 3.51 -1.05
C ASN A 310 -20.53 3.30 -2.53
N ASN A 311 -19.33 2.85 -2.82
CA ASN A 311 -18.84 2.64 -4.19
C ASN A 311 -19.77 1.69 -4.98
N PRO A 312 -20.43 2.14 -6.07
CA PRO A 312 -21.37 1.34 -6.83
C PRO A 312 -20.73 0.20 -7.62
N PHE A 313 -19.42 0.24 -7.82
CA PHE A 313 -18.66 -0.78 -8.56
C PHE A 313 -18.16 -1.93 -7.69
N VAL A 314 -18.33 -1.83 -6.36
CA VAL A 314 -17.81 -2.84 -5.42
C VAL A 314 -18.95 -3.43 -4.59
N ASP A 315 -19.22 -4.72 -4.81
CA ASP A 315 -20.12 -5.51 -3.99
C ASP A 315 -19.33 -6.21 -2.87
N HIS A 316 -18.98 -5.44 -1.83
CA HIS A 316 -18.20 -5.95 -0.71
C HIS A 316 -19.11 -6.75 0.25
N ALA A 317 -19.04 -8.07 0.19
CA ALA A 317 -19.85 -8.95 1.00
C ALA A 317 -19.47 -8.85 2.48
N VAL A 318 -20.45 -8.59 3.36
CA VAL A 318 -20.24 -8.51 4.81
C VAL A 318 -19.68 -9.80 5.38
N THR A 319 -20.05 -10.95 4.82
CA THR A 319 -19.54 -12.27 5.25
C THR A 319 -18.04 -12.45 5.03
N SER A 320 -17.47 -11.83 4.00
CA SER A 320 -16.01 -11.86 3.77
C SER A 320 -15.25 -11.03 4.82
N ILE A 321 -15.87 -9.96 5.30
CA ILE A 321 -15.31 -9.12 6.36
C ILE A 321 -15.41 -9.83 7.71
N MET A 322 -16.47 -10.58 7.95
CA MET A 322 -16.73 -11.29 9.22
C MET A 322 -15.77 -12.44 9.51
N LEU A 323 -14.99 -12.89 8.55
CA LEU A 323 -13.93 -13.88 8.81
C LEU A 323 -12.97 -13.36 9.89
N ASN A 324 -12.81 -14.14 10.98
CA ASN A 324 -11.99 -13.76 12.14
C ASN A 324 -12.44 -12.45 12.82
N SER A 325 -13.77 -12.25 12.98
CA SER A 325 -14.34 -11.02 13.56
C SER A 325 -13.78 -10.71 14.94
N PHE A 326 -13.66 -11.72 15.82
CA PHE A 326 -13.19 -11.51 17.19
C PHE A 326 -11.76 -10.98 17.29
N PRO A 327 -10.73 -11.60 16.66
CA PRO A 327 -9.38 -11.03 16.58
C PRO A 327 -9.33 -9.66 15.89
N LYS A 328 -10.19 -9.44 14.89
CA LYS A 328 -10.28 -8.12 14.24
C LYS A 328 -10.82 -7.07 15.21
N TYR A 329 -11.88 -7.38 15.94
CA TYR A 329 -12.41 -6.45 16.94
C TYR A 329 -11.36 -6.13 18.01
N GLU A 330 -10.65 -7.14 18.50
CA GLU A 330 -9.58 -6.99 19.51
C GLU A 330 -8.50 -6.01 19.07
N THR A 331 -8.12 -6.06 17.80
CA THR A 331 -7.02 -5.24 17.26
C THR A 331 -7.47 -3.89 16.70
N ARG A 332 -8.73 -3.75 16.26
CA ARG A 332 -9.22 -2.58 15.53
C ARG A 332 -10.13 -1.66 16.36
N ASP A 333 -11.00 -2.26 17.18
CA ASP A 333 -12.10 -1.55 17.87
C ASP A 333 -11.89 -1.49 19.38
N LEU A 334 -11.36 -2.55 20.01
CA LEU A 334 -11.16 -2.60 21.44
C LEU A 334 -10.20 -1.51 21.96
N PRO A 335 -9.10 -1.13 21.27
CA PRO A 335 -8.28 0.02 21.67
C PRO A 335 -9.10 1.32 21.69
N GLY A 336 -9.90 1.56 20.66
CA GLY A 336 -10.81 2.71 20.58
C GLY A 336 -11.85 2.70 21.70
N LEU A 337 -12.49 1.56 21.95
CA LEU A 337 -13.45 1.42 23.04
C LEU A 337 -12.83 1.79 24.40
N LYS A 338 -11.62 1.27 24.69
CA LYS A 338 -10.90 1.60 25.94
C LYS A 338 -10.57 3.08 26.04
N THR A 339 -10.06 3.67 24.95
CA THR A 339 -9.73 5.10 24.89
C THR A 339 -10.98 5.97 25.05
N TYR A 340 -12.10 5.59 24.42
CA TYR A 340 -13.38 6.31 24.57
C TYR A 340 -13.85 6.28 26.03
N LEU A 341 -13.89 5.09 26.65
CA LEU A 341 -14.25 4.93 28.06
C LEU A 341 -13.35 5.80 28.97
N GLN A 342 -12.06 5.82 28.72
CA GLN A 342 -11.10 6.64 29.50
C GLN A 342 -11.36 8.14 29.34
N ARG A 343 -11.69 8.59 28.10
CA ARG A 343 -11.89 10.02 27.79
C ARG A 343 -13.25 10.54 28.20
N LYS A 344 -14.31 9.71 28.08
CA LYS A 344 -15.71 10.13 28.26
C LYS A 344 -16.35 9.64 29.56
N GLY A 345 -15.76 8.63 30.22
CA GLY A 345 -16.30 8.03 31.44
C GLY A 345 -17.52 7.12 31.21
N GLU A 346 -17.87 6.82 29.95
CA GLU A 346 -19.00 5.96 29.58
C GLU A 346 -18.61 5.03 28.41
N LEU A 347 -19.36 3.92 28.26
CA LEU A 347 -19.12 2.98 27.17
C LEU A 347 -19.65 3.52 25.82
N PRO A 348 -18.90 3.37 24.72
CA PRO A 348 -19.38 3.69 23.36
C PRO A 348 -20.39 2.65 22.94
N LYS A 349 -21.67 3.03 22.91
CA LYS A 349 -22.80 2.11 22.72
C LYS A 349 -22.80 1.42 21.36
N GLY A 350 -22.31 2.11 20.34
CA GLY A 350 -22.19 1.55 18.98
C GLY A 350 -21.13 0.47 18.88
N LEU A 351 -19.94 0.70 19.44
CA LEU A 351 -18.88 -0.31 19.48
C LEU A 351 -19.27 -1.52 20.32
N VAL A 352 -19.98 -1.29 21.46
CA VAL A 352 -20.50 -2.38 22.30
C VAL A 352 -21.57 -3.20 21.57
N LEU A 353 -22.47 -2.55 20.80
CA LEU A 353 -23.44 -3.26 19.96
C LEU A 353 -22.74 -4.10 18.89
N GLY A 354 -21.71 -3.55 18.22
CA GLY A 354 -20.91 -4.29 17.26
C GLY A 354 -20.26 -5.54 17.86
N LEU A 355 -19.71 -5.42 19.07
CA LEU A 355 -19.14 -6.58 19.81
C LEU A 355 -20.22 -7.63 20.15
N ALA A 356 -21.40 -7.19 20.56
CA ALA A 356 -22.48 -8.10 20.90
C ALA A 356 -23.07 -8.82 19.68
N ALA A 357 -22.88 -8.28 18.48
CA ALA A 357 -23.33 -8.88 17.21
C ALA A 357 -22.31 -9.90 16.64
N ILE A 358 -21.04 -9.89 17.06
CA ILE A 358 -19.99 -10.86 16.70
C ILE A 358 -20.26 -12.21 17.38
#